data_1e13ac92d06aa136e5af487599781a8a
#
_entry.id   1e13ac92d06aa136e5af487599781a8a
#
_cell.length_a   1.000
_cell.length_b   1.000
_cell.length_c   1.000
_cell.angle_alpha   90.00
_cell.angle_beta   90.00
_cell.angle_gamma   90.00
#
_symmetry.space_group_name_H-M   'P 1'
#
loop_
_entity.id
_entity.type
_entity.pdbx_description
1 polymer ?
#
loop_
_entity_poly.entity_id
_entity_poly.type
_entity_poly.pdbx_seq_one_letter_code
_entity_poly.pdbx_strand_id
1 'polypeptide(L)'
;MSLRVVTVTDDRGAVVEPQWLARAEGVHRSLRTALPADYAGKLARVFAGGGRMCVAADGERVVGVAVYRISENTFAGLNMYVDDLVTDERERSRGVGHTLMAHLERVARDAGCENLRLDSGTHRQQAHKFYFREGMVITSFSFTKPLG
;
A
#
# COMPACT_ATOMS: atom_id res chain seq x y z
N MET A 1 18.89 4.98 -10.52
CA MET A 1 17.41 4.99 -10.46
C MET A 1 16.97 6.21 -9.66
N SER A 2 16.07 7.00 -10.21
CA SER A 2 15.54 8.18 -9.54
C SER A 2 14.08 7.88 -9.15
N LEU A 3 13.84 7.67 -7.86
CA LEU A 3 12.53 7.33 -7.36
C LEU A 3 11.73 8.58 -6.97
N ARG A 4 10.47 8.60 -7.34
CA ARG A 4 9.50 9.58 -6.84
C ARG A 4 8.20 8.87 -6.50
N VAL A 5 7.41 9.46 -5.62
CA VAL A 5 6.09 8.93 -5.28
C VAL A 5 5.03 9.75 -6.00
N VAL A 6 4.11 9.06 -6.66
CA VAL A 6 2.97 9.67 -7.35
C VAL A 6 1.70 9.31 -6.59
N THR A 7 0.95 10.32 -6.19
CA THR A 7 -0.35 10.13 -5.55
C THR A 7 -1.39 9.84 -6.62
N VAL A 8 -2.00 8.66 -6.57
CA VAL A 8 -2.99 8.24 -7.56
C VAL A 8 -4.38 8.74 -7.21
N THR A 9 -4.71 8.78 -5.92
CA THR A 9 -6.00 9.27 -5.41
C THR A 9 -5.82 10.53 -4.59
N ASP A 10 -6.86 11.35 -4.53
CA ASP A 10 -6.92 12.44 -3.56
C ASP A 10 -7.41 11.94 -2.20
N ASP A 11 -7.61 12.85 -1.25
CA ASP A 11 -8.04 12.52 0.12
C ASP A 11 -9.46 11.95 0.20
N ARG A 12 -10.24 12.10 -0.86
CA ARG A 12 -11.61 11.60 -0.95
C ARG A 12 -11.73 10.31 -1.75
N GLY A 13 -10.62 9.80 -2.28
CA GLY A 13 -10.60 8.58 -3.07
C GLY A 13 -10.90 8.79 -4.55
N ALA A 14 -10.93 10.03 -5.02
CA ALA A 14 -11.04 10.28 -6.45
C ALA A 14 -9.72 9.99 -7.13
N VAL A 15 -9.76 9.31 -8.27
CA VAL A 15 -8.56 9.04 -9.07
C VAL A 15 -8.16 10.32 -9.78
N VAL A 16 -7.01 10.87 -9.42
CA VAL A 16 -6.50 12.12 -9.99
C VAL A 16 -5.39 11.87 -11.00
N GLU A 17 -4.85 10.66 -11.05
CA GLU A 17 -3.79 10.25 -11.97
C GLU A 17 -4.14 8.91 -12.63
N PRO A 18 -5.13 8.88 -13.55
CA PRO A 18 -5.63 7.62 -14.10
C PRO A 18 -4.58 6.84 -14.91
N GLN A 19 -3.64 7.53 -15.56
CA GLN A 19 -2.56 6.85 -16.28
C GLN A 19 -1.63 6.11 -15.33
N TRP A 20 -1.41 6.63 -14.13
CA TRP A 20 -0.58 5.96 -13.13
C TRP A 20 -1.29 4.78 -12.50
N LEU A 21 -2.61 4.86 -12.34
CA LEU A 21 -3.40 3.71 -11.94
C LEU A 21 -3.25 2.56 -12.94
N ALA A 22 -3.38 2.85 -14.23
CA ALA A 22 -3.23 1.85 -15.26
C ALA A 22 -1.82 1.21 -15.26
N ARG A 23 -0.79 2.02 -15.08
CA ARG A 23 0.60 1.54 -15.03
C ARG A 23 0.91 0.70 -13.80
N ALA A 24 0.13 0.83 -12.73
CA ALA A 24 0.33 0.11 -11.50
C ALA A 24 -0.10 -1.36 -11.57
N GLU A 25 -0.96 -1.70 -12.51
CA GLU A 25 -1.65 -3.00 -12.54
C GLU A 25 -0.69 -4.19 -12.48
N GLY A 26 0.36 -4.20 -13.30
CA GLY A 26 1.28 -5.33 -13.36
C GLY A 26 1.97 -5.60 -12.02
N VAL A 27 2.48 -4.56 -11.38
CA VAL A 27 3.15 -4.68 -10.08
C VAL A 27 2.14 -5.07 -9.01
N HIS A 28 0.96 -4.46 -9.02
CA HIS A 28 -0.09 -4.76 -8.03
C HIS A 28 -0.53 -6.22 -8.10
N ARG A 29 -0.70 -6.76 -9.33
CA ARG A 29 -1.09 -8.17 -9.52
C ARG A 29 -0.04 -9.17 -9.04
N SER A 30 1.21 -8.77 -8.94
CA SER A 30 2.26 -9.67 -8.42
C SER A 30 2.04 -9.98 -6.93
N LEU A 31 1.42 -9.08 -6.19
CA LEU A 31 1.02 -9.30 -4.79
C LEU A 31 -0.39 -9.91 -4.71
N ARG A 32 -1.33 -9.36 -5.47
CA ARG A 32 -2.74 -9.75 -5.43
C ARG A 32 -3.10 -10.49 -6.72
N THR A 33 -2.75 -11.75 -6.77
CA THR A 33 -2.87 -12.58 -7.99
C THR A 33 -4.32 -12.85 -8.39
N ALA A 34 -5.28 -12.68 -7.47
CA ALA A 34 -6.70 -12.94 -7.72
C ALA A 34 -7.51 -11.67 -8.08
N LEU A 35 -6.84 -10.55 -8.36
CA LEU A 35 -7.53 -9.34 -8.81
C LEU A 35 -8.34 -9.64 -10.09
N PRO A 36 -9.59 -9.14 -10.18
CA PRO A 36 -10.42 -9.41 -11.37
C PRO A 36 -9.86 -8.74 -12.62
N ALA A 37 -10.32 -9.17 -13.80
CA ALA A 37 -9.86 -8.62 -15.08
C ALA A 37 -10.10 -7.11 -15.16
N ASP A 38 -11.23 -6.62 -14.65
CA ASP A 38 -11.52 -5.19 -14.56
C ASP A 38 -10.81 -4.59 -13.35
N TYR A 39 -9.51 -4.33 -13.50
CA TYR A 39 -8.66 -3.76 -12.45
C TYR A 39 -9.17 -2.39 -12.01
N ALA A 40 -9.43 -1.49 -12.96
CA ALA A 40 -9.89 -0.13 -12.64
C ALA A 40 -11.22 -0.14 -11.89
N GLY A 41 -12.16 -0.99 -12.28
CA GLY A 41 -13.44 -1.13 -11.59
C GLY A 41 -13.29 -1.66 -10.17
N LYS A 42 -12.38 -2.63 -9.98
CA LYS A 42 -12.08 -3.15 -8.64
C LYS A 42 -11.50 -2.05 -7.75
N LEU A 43 -10.53 -1.31 -8.25
CA LEU A 43 -9.89 -0.24 -7.48
C LEU A 43 -10.88 0.88 -7.18
N ALA A 44 -11.79 1.20 -8.11
CA ALA A 44 -12.84 2.19 -7.86
C ALA A 44 -13.69 1.81 -6.63
N ARG A 45 -14.03 0.52 -6.50
CA ARG A 45 -14.78 0.04 -5.32
C ARG A 45 -13.94 0.13 -4.04
N VAL A 46 -12.65 -0.20 -4.12
CA VAL A 46 -11.74 -0.05 -2.99
C VAL A 46 -11.66 1.41 -2.53
N PHE A 47 -11.55 2.33 -3.48
CA PHE A 47 -11.47 3.77 -3.16
C PHE A 47 -12.80 4.30 -2.61
N ALA A 48 -13.93 3.82 -3.13
CA ALA A 48 -15.26 4.18 -2.60
C ALA A 48 -15.42 3.73 -1.14
N GLY A 49 -14.76 2.65 -0.75
CA GLY A 49 -14.78 2.13 0.62
C GLY A 49 -13.71 2.72 1.54
N GLY A 50 -13.01 3.76 1.12
CA GLY A 50 -12.02 4.46 1.94
C GLY A 50 -10.56 4.21 1.55
N GLY A 51 -10.30 3.35 0.58
CA GLY A 51 -8.94 3.08 0.11
C GLY A 51 -8.32 4.30 -0.57
N ARG A 52 -7.00 4.39 -0.46
CA ARG A 52 -6.18 5.42 -1.10
C ARG A 52 -4.98 4.74 -1.71
N MET A 53 -4.38 5.35 -2.73
CA MET A 53 -3.29 4.70 -3.45
C MET A 53 -2.21 5.68 -3.85
N CYS A 54 -0.96 5.23 -3.70
CA CYS A 54 0.20 5.90 -4.28
C CYS A 54 1.10 4.84 -4.92
N VAL A 55 1.97 5.30 -5.81
CA VAL A 55 2.95 4.44 -6.47
C VAL A 55 4.33 5.04 -6.37
N ALA A 56 5.35 4.19 -6.36
CA ALA A 56 6.73 4.61 -6.58
C ALA A 56 7.02 4.47 -8.07
N ALA A 57 7.60 5.52 -8.64
CA ALA A 57 7.89 5.58 -10.05
C ALA A 57 9.38 5.79 -10.30
N ASP A 58 9.89 5.13 -11.33
CA ASP A 58 11.20 5.38 -11.92
C ASP A 58 10.93 5.81 -13.36
N GLY A 59 11.05 7.13 -13.61
CA GLY A 59 10.60 7.70 -14.87
C GLY A 59 9.10 7.49 -15.07
N GLU A 60 8.74 6.86 -16.18
CA GLU A 60 7.33 6.57 -16.51
C GLU A 60 6.88 5.19 -16.03
N ARG A 61 7.75 4.44 -15.37
CA ARG A 61 7.48 3.07 -14.95
C ARG A 61 7.14 3.00 -13.46
N VAL A 62 6.07 2.29 -13.13
CA VAL A 62 5.73 1.97 -11.74
C VAL A 62 6.64 0.85 -11.27
N VAL A 63 7.30 1.06 -10.13
CA VAL A 63 8.18 0.08 -9.50
C VAL A 63 7.71 -0.35 -8.12
N GLY A 64 6.68 0.30 -7.59
CA GLY A 64 6.08 -0.08 -6.31
C GLY A 64 4.67 0.47 -6.18
N VAL A 65 3.84 -0.19 -5.38
CA VAL A 65 2.44 0.17 -5.17
C VAL A 65 2.12 0.11 -3.69
N ALA A 66 1.38 1.10 -3.21
CA ALA A 66 0.82 1.08 -1.85
C ALA A 66 -0.66 1.43 -1.90
N VAL A 67 -1.48 0.65 -1.20
CA VAL A 67 -2.89 0.95 -0.98
C VAL A 67 -3.10 0.99 0.53
N TYR A 68 -3.74 2.05 1.01
CA TYR A 68 -3.88 2.29 2.44
C TYR A 68 -5.22 2.95 2.76
N ARG A 69 -5.57 2.94 4.03
CA ARG A 69 -6.76 3.62 4.56
C ARG A 69 -6.38 4.37 5.82
N ILE A 70 -7.02 5.53 6.02
CA ILE A 70 -6.92 6.27 7.28
C ILE A 70 -8.28 6.20 7.93
N SER A 71 -8.33 5.68 9.16
CA SER A 71 -9.58 5.52 9.90
C SER A 71 -9.32 5.57 11.39
N GLU A 72 -10.39 5.73 12.13
CA GLU A 72 -10.33 5.70 13.59
C GLU A 72 -11.02 4.44 14.10
N ASN A 73 -10.42 3.80 15.09
CA ASN A 73 -11.03 2.66 15.77
C ASN A 73 -10.83 2.79 17.28
N THR A 74 -11.45 1.87 18.03
CA THR A 74 -11.54 2.00 19.48
C THR A 74 -10.25 1.64 20.21
N PHE A 75 -9.30 0.97 19.55
CA PHE A 75 -8.07 0.53 20.24
C PHE A 75 -6.81 1.22 19.72
N ALA A 76 -6.76 1.65 18.47
CA ALA A 76 -5.58 2.25 17.84
C ALA A 76 -5.74 3.74 17.59
N GLY A 77 -6.91 4.31 17.89
CA GLY A 77 -7.21 5.71 17.60
C GLY A 77 -7.24 5.98 16.10
N LEU A 78 -6.87 7.19 15.68
CA LEU A 78 -6.72 7.52 14.27
C LEU A 78 -5.45 6.86 13.77
N ASN A 79 -5.57 6.00 12.77
CA ASN A 79 -4.43 5.20 12.30
C ASN A 79 -4.46 5.04 10.78
N MET A 80 -3.30 4.77 10.23
CA MET A 80 -3.17 4.35 8.83
C MET A 80 -3.03 2.83 8.80
N TYR A 81 -3.87 2.18 8.01
CA TYR A 81 -3.74 0.76 7.75
C TYR A 81 -3.32 0.54 6.30
N VAL A 82 -2.19 -0.11 6.10
CA VAL A 82 -1.67 -0.39 4.77
C VAL A 82 -2.18 -1.75 4.32
N ASP A 83 -3.10 -1.73 3.35
CA ASP A 83 -3.70 -2.96 2.82
C ASP A 83 -2.74 -3.69 1.89
N ASP A 84 -2.03 -2.94 1.03
CA ASP A 84 -1.10 -3.50 0.04
C ASP A 84 0.17 -2.67 0.03
N LEU A 85 1.31 -3.36 0.03
CA LEU A 85 2.62 -2.75 -0.16
C LEU A 85 3.46 -3.75 -0.95
N VAL A 86 3.83 -3.39 -2.17
CA VAL A 86 4.54 -4.30 -3.05
C VAL A 86 5.57 -3.55 -3.90
N THR A 87 6.73 -4.18 -4.08
CA THR A 87 7.80 -3.71 -4.95
C THR A 87 7.91 -4.65 -6.15
N ASP A 88 8.16 -4.10 -7.33
CA ASP A 88 8.50 -4.89 -8.50
C ASP A 88 9.72 -5.77 -8.17
N GLU A 89 9.61 -7.08 -8.41
CA GLU A 89 10.69 -8.04 -8.11
C GLU A 89 12.02 -7.64 -8.73
N ARG A 90 12.00 -7.05 -9.91
CA ARG A 90 13.19 -6.62 -10.63
C ARG A 90 13.92 -5.47 -9.95
N GLU A 91 13.25 -4.80 -9.02
CA GLU A 91 13.77 -3.62 -8.33
C GLU A 91 13.99 -3.86 -6.84
N ARG A 92 14.01 -5.12 -6.41
CA ARG A 92 14.26 -5.46 -4.99
C ARG A 92 15.63 -4.95 -4.55
N SER A 93 15.72 -4.55 -3.27
CA SER A 93 16.92 -4.05 -2.63
C SER A 93 17.42 -2.70 -3.19
N ARG A 94 16.56 -1.95 -3.86
CA ARG A 94 16.88 -0.62 -4.40
C ARG A 94 16.19 0.51 -3.65
N GLY A 95 15.60 0.22 -2.50
CA GLY A 95 14.99 1.22 -1.64
C GLY A 95 13.56 1.62 -2.02
N VAL A 96 12.91 0.89 -2.92
CA VAL A 96 11.53 1.20 -3.34
C VAL A 96 10.57 1.10 -2.16
N GLY A 97 10.62 -0.01 -1.42
CA GLY A 97 9.77 -0.20 -0.24
C GLY A 97 9.99 0.85 0.82
N HIS A 98 11.25 1.20 1.08
CA HIS A 98 11.59 2.26 2.04
C HIS A 98 11.05 3.62 1.58
N THR A 99 11.16 3.93 0.30
CA THR A 99 10.64 5.19 -0.27
C THR A 99 9.12 5.28 -0.08
N LEU A 100 8.40 4.19 -0.37
CA LEU A 100 6.96 4.14 -0.14
C LEU A 100 6.62 4.27 1.34
N MET A 101 7.29 3.52 2.20
CA MET A 101 7.03 3.55 3.64
C MET A 101 7.28 4.95 4.22
N ALA A 102 8.37 5.60 3.83
CA ALA A 102 8.67 6.97 4.28
C ALA A 102 7.59 7.95 3.84
N HIS A 103 7.07 7.80 2.62
CA HIS A 103 5.95 8.62 2.15
C HIS A 103 4.68 8.37 2.97
N LEU A 104 4.35 7.10 3.20
CA LEU A 104 3.17 6.74 3.98
C LEU A 104 3.25 7.28 5.41
N GLU A 105 4.43 7.22 6.03
CA GLU A 105 4.63 7.78 7.36
C GLU A 105 4.38 9.28 7.39
N ARG A 106 4.84 10.03 6.37
CA ARG A 106 4.57 11.47 6.27
C ARG A 106 3.08 11.73 6.12
N VAL A 107 2.40 11.00 5.25
CA VAL A 107 0.94 11.14 5.07
C VAL A 107 0.21 10.87 6.38
N ALA A 108 0.60 9.81 7.08
CA ALA A 108 -0.02 9.43 8.35
C ALA A 108 0.18 10.51 9.42
N ARG A 109 1.40 11.03 9.54
CA ARG A 109 1.70 12.11 10.50
C ARG A 109 0.94 13.38 10.19
N ASP A 110 0.89 13.76 8.92
CA ASP A 110 0.18 14.96 8.48
C ASP A 110 -1.32 14.85 8.74
N ALA A 111 -1.87 13.64 8.68
CA ALA A 111 -3.28 13.38 8.98
C ALA A 111 -3.56 13.27 10.48
N GLY A 112 -2.54 13.28 11.34
CA GLY A 112 -2.72 13.13 12.79
C GLY A 112 -2.83 11.69 13.25
N CYS A 113 -2.40 10.72 12.45
CA CYS A 113 -2.44 9.32 12.85
C CYS A 113 -1.48 9.04 14.00
N GLU A 114 -1.92 8.22 14.93
CA GLU A 114 -1.12 7.80 16.08
C GLU A 114 -0.20 6.64 15.74
N ASN A 115 -0.54 5.85 14.72
CA ASN A 115 0.29 4.73 14.27
C ASN A 115 -0.03 4.35 12.83
N LEU A 116 0.87 3.54 12.26
CA LEU A 116 0.74 2.92 10.95
C LEU A 116 0.80 1.41 11.15
N ARG A 117 -0.16 0.70 10.59
CA ARG A 117 -0.36 -0.73 10.83
C ARG A 117 -0.52 -1.47 9.51
N LEU A 118 -0.15 -2.73 9.50
CA LEU A 118 -0.40 -3.65 8.38
C LEU A 118 -0.44 -5.09 8.85
N ASP A 119 -1.01 -5.95 8.02
CA ASP A 119 -0.92 -7.40 8.20
C ASP A 119 -0.01 -7.96 7.11
N SER A 120 0.74 -9.01 7.42
CA SER A 120 1.57 -9.72 6.46
C SER A 120 1.41 -11.22 6.66
N GLY A 121 1.26 -11.95 5.55
CA GLY A 121 1.15 -13.40 5.62
C GLY A 121 2.38 -14.02 6.30
N THR A 122 2.14 -15.04 7.12
CA THR A 122 3.20 -15.68 7.92
C THR A 122 4.32 -16.29 7.05
N HIS A 123 4.00 -16.63 5.80
CA HIS A 123 4.95 -17.22 4.85
C HIS A 123 5.89 -16.19 4.17
N ARG A 124 5.58 -14.89 4.30
CA ARG A 124 6.31 -13.83 3.59
C ARG A 124 7.52 -13.36 4.38
N GLN A 125 8.51 -14.24 4.52
CA GLN A 125 9.67 -14.01 5.39
C GLN A 125 10.51 -12.78 4.99
N GLN A 126 10.70 -12.55 3.70
CA GLN A 126 11.47 -11.39 3.23
C GLN A 126 10.74 -10.08 3.54
N ALA A 127 9.41 -10.07 3.42
CA ALA A 127 8.62 -8.89 3.80
C ALA A 127 8.76 -8.61 5.31
N HIS A 128 8.75 -9.66 6.13
CA HIS A 128 8.92 -9.51 7.58
C HIS A 128 10.26 -8.88 7.94
N LYS A 129 11.34 -9.30 7.29
CA LYS A 129 12.67 -8.70 7.48
C LYS A 129 12.64 -7.21 7.14
N PHE A 130 11.97 -6.84 6.05
CA PHE A 130 11.80 -5.46 5.65
C PHE A 130 11.06 -4.67 6.74
N TYR A 131 9.93 -5.18 7.22
CA TYR A 131 9.14 -4.47 8.24
C TYR A 131 9.93 -4.28 9.54
N PHE A 132 10.69 -5.28 9.97
CA PHE A 132 11.55 -5.13 11.15
C PHE A 132 12.62 -4.05 10.94
N ARG A 133 13.21 -3.98 9.75
CA ARG A 133 14.19 -2.92 9.44
C ARG A 133 13.55 -1.53 9.42
N GLU A 134 12.26 -1.46 9.05
CA GLU A 134 11.53 -0.19 9.07
C GLU A 134 11.03 0.20 10.46
N GLY A 135 11.38 -0.56 11.48
CA GLY A 135 11.04 -0.24 12.86
C GLY A 135 9.69 -0.76 13.33
N MET A 136 9.05 -1.65 12.56
CA MET A 136 7.77 -2.24 12.95
C MET A 136 7.98 -3.46 13.82
N VAL A 137 6.98 -3.76 14.66
CA VAL A 137 6.96 -4.95 15.51
C VAL A 137 5.63 -5.68 15.34
N ILE A 138 5.62 -6.97 15.62
CA ILE A 138 4.40 -7.77 15.57
C ILE A 138 3.60 -7.49 16.85
N THR A 139 2.37 -7.01 16.72
CA THR A 139 1.52 -6.66 17.85
C THR A 139 0.30 -7.56 18.00
N SER A 140 -0.07 -8.31 16.96
CA SER A 140 -1.28 -9.13 16.96
C SER A 140 -1.19 -10.21 15.88
N PHE A 141 -2.11 -11.17 15.95
CA PHE A 141 -2.31 -12.17 14.90
C PHE A 141 -3.62 -11.87 14.20
N SER A 142 -3.64 -12.03 12.88
CA SER A 142 -4.84 -11.84 12.06
C SER A 142 -5.57 -13.18 11.92
N PHE A 143 -6.85 -13.21 12.24
CA PHE A 143 -7.68 -14.41 12.10
C PHE A 143 -8.68 -14.20 10.96
N THR A 144 -8.81 -15.20 10.07
CA THR A 144 -9.73 -15.15 8.94
C THR A 144 -10.66 -16.36 8.98
N LYS A 145 -11.95 -16.10 8.82
CA LYS A 145 -12.94 -17.16 8.68
C LYS A 145 -13.65 -16.98 7.35
N PRO A 146 -13.45 -17.88 6.38
CA PRO A 146 -14.17 -17.80 5.10
C PRO A 146 -15.68 -17.92 5.32
N LEU A 147 -16.44 -17.14 4.57
CA LEU A 147 -17.90 -17.13 4.63
C LEU A 147 -18.47 -17.62 3.28
N GLY A 148 -18.71 -18.89 3.17
CA GLY A 148 -19.27 -19.42 1.93
C GLY A 148 -18.66 -20.70 1.46
#